data_fbef5ca4e509592085b3a7ba969f2792
#
_entry.id   fbef5ca4e509592085b3a7ba969f2792
#
_cell.length_a   1.000
_cell.length_b   1.000
_cell.length_c   1.000
_cell.angle_alpha   90.00
_cell.angle_beta   90.00
_cell.angle_gamma   90.00
#
_symmetry.space_group_name_H-M   'P 1'
#
loop_
_entity.id
_entity.type
_entity.pdbx_description
1 polymer ?
#
loop_
_entity_poly.entity_id
_entity_poly.type
_entity_poly.pdbx_seq_one_letter_code
_entity_poly.pdbx_strand_id
1 'polypeptide(L)'
;MLRRSSGLVGSLLLATLATLAVVACGADDGGNGMADAGVDARLEGFDEPDDHCPGSPHCATAGDGVLHVGAGARIFTPTITETFTDENGNGEYDEGEAYVDADGDGKFDAYWLFGGGRPANAVETDLEARAVAFRQGDTLAAIVYLDAIGLLAGDIDTIRNDARLAALGVDHVIVGSTHAHDAVDTIGLWGPRALVTGYNPEYNARVQNAAVEAIQDAVAALTPAHLAIAKTLVLNDPGNPQSRTDRWNQDIRDPKIFDPTMTLARFVRADNANVTIATVVNWADHPEASAFGDDNLKISSHFVHWLRVLIEDGIPAGTYTNPPNAEIPGVGGVTVYVQGALGGQIGSIRSTAPLDFAGVPMTDHSDGHLYERVLGTNLARLALETMASSSESVSELPLSYRTAKFHALVQNVGFQAAFIIGLLAPHDLVGYDREQPVAPGNEPWIPLRATYLQVGPFAVITSPGELHPELWVGGFDGSWSWGWPMLNTSLANAPNLADAPAAPYLRDLMLANPGVEYPILAGLAQDYVGYIVPAYNYVLHPSSPYIDEAEGEHYEETYSLGPLVEQHAHHPLLDLAAWRP
;
A
#
# COMPACT_ATOMS: atom_id res chain seq x y z
N MET A 1 -23.91 -16.52 -5.59
CA MET A 1 -23.49 -17.28 -6.78
C MET A 1 -22.32 -16.62 -7.51
N LEU A 2 -21.60 -15.69 -6.86
CA LEU A 2 -20.49 -14.90 -7.44
C LEU A 2 -19.09 -15.33 -6.91
N ARG A 3 -18.98 -16.55 -6.38
CA ARG A 3 -17.72 -17.09 -5.81
C ARG A 3 -16.66 -17.53 -6.84
N ARG A 4 -16.84 -17.27 -8.14
CA ARG A 4 -16.01 -17.94 -9.16
C ARG A 4 -15.17 -17.08 -10.10
N SER A 5 -15.26 -15.75 -10.12
CA SER A 5 -14.58 -15.01 -11.18
C SER A 5 -13.23 -14.36 -10.79
N SER A 6 -13.09 -13.80 -9.62
CA SER A 6 -11.83 -13.09 -9.25
C SER A 6 -10.70 -14.01 -8.75
N GLY A 7 -11.04 -15.09 -8.05
CA GLY A 7 -10.06 -16.11 -7.67
C GLY A 7 -9.58 -16.96 -8.87
N LEU A 8 -10.43 -17.12 -9.91
CA LEU A 8 -10.10 -18.00 -11.02
C LEU A 8 -9.09 -17.38 -12.01
N VAL A 9 -9.11 -16.07 -12.22
CA VAL A 9 -8.20 -15.43 -13.18
C VAL A 9 -6.80 -15.28 -12.59
N GLY A 10 -6.68 -14.87 -11.33
CA GLY A 10 -5.40 -14.84 -10.63
C GLY A 10 -4.82 -16.24 -10.42
N SER A 11 -5.64 -17.22 -10.03
CA SER A 11 -5.25 -18.63 -9.90
C SER A 11 -4.87 -19.24 -11.25
N LEU A 12 -5.52 -18.86 -12.36
CA LEU A 12 -5.17 -19.34 -13.69
C LEU A 12 -3.80 -18.77 -14.16
N LEU A 13 -3.52 -17.51 -13.83
CA LEU A 13 -2.24 -16.87 -14.16
C LEU A 13 -1.07 -17.56 -13.42
N LEU A 14 -1.22 -17.78 -12.12
CA LEU A 14 -0.25 -18.47 -11.28
C LEU A 14 -0.16 -19.97 -11.63
N ALA A 15 -1.30 -20.62 -11.95
CA ALA A 15 -1.33 -22.02 -12.38
C ALA A 15 -0.54 -22.28 -13.66
N THR A 16 -0.65 -21.36 -14.63
CA THR A 16 0.07 -21.50 -15.90
C THR A 16 1.57 -21.23 -15.72
N LEU A 17 1.95 -20.29 -14.85
CA LEU A 17 3.34 -20.02 -14.48
C LEU A 17 3.96 -21.20 -13.73
N ALA A 18 3.23 -21.80 -12.79
CA ALA A 18 3.71 -22.96 -12.03
C ALA A 18 3.87 -24.22 -12.90
N THR A 19 3.03 -24.41 -13.93
CA THR A 19 3.17 -25.54 -14.87
C THR A 19 4.47 -25.40 -15.69
N LEU A 20 4.91 -24.20 -16.00
CA LEU A 20 6.20 -23.94 -16.62
C LEU A 20 7.39 -24.18 -15.66
N ALA A 21 7.22 -23.85 -14.37
CA ALA A 21 8.24 -24.06 -13.34
C ALA A 21 8.37 -25.54 -12.94
N VAL A 22 7.26 -26.30 -12.89
CA VAL A 22 7.24 -27.74 -12.53
C VAL A 22 7.96 -28.62 -13.59
N VAL A 23 8.08 -28.17 -14.83
CA VAL A 23 8.90 -28.87 -15.84
C VAL A 23 10.41 -28.74 -15.52
N ALA A 24 10.80 -27.78 -14.66
CA ALA A 24 12.17 -27.56 -14.23
C ALA A 24 12.49 -28.12 -12.83
N CYS A 25 11.49 -28.47 -12.01
CA CYS A 25 11.69 -28.96 -10.65
C CYS A 25 11.12 -30.36 -10.47
N GLY A 26 11.96 -31.35 -10.20
CA GLY A 26 11.55 -32.68 -9.72
C GLY A 26 11.04 -32.55 -8.28
N ALA A 27 9.84 -33.10 -8.00
CA ALA A 27 9.24 -33.09 -6.67
C ALA A 27 10.08 -33.95 -5.71
N ASP A 28 10.56 -33.36 -4.63
CA ASP A 28 11.07 -34.10 -3.48
C ASP A 28 10.31 -33.67 -2.22
N ASP A 29 9.70 -34.64 -1.56
CA ASP A 29 9.03 -34.53 -0.26
C ASP A 29 10.09 -34.26 0.83
N GLY A 30 10.20 -33.00 1.29
CA GLY A 30 11.16 -32.59 2.32
C GLY A 30 10.50 -32.03 3.57
N GLY A 31 10.60 -32.75 4.67
CA GLY A 31 10.03 -32.45 5.96
C GLY A 31 10.47 -31.13 6.59
N ASN A 32 9.58 -30.58 7.41
CA ASN A 32 9.74 -29.45 8.32
C ASN A 32 11.02 -29.56 9.17
N GLY A 33 12.00 -28.76 8.86
CA GLY A 33 13.14 -28.47 9.72
C GLY A 33 13.45 -27.00 9.57
N MET A 34 12.95 -26.15 10.50
CA MET A 34 13.45 -24.78 10.65
C MET A 34 14.94 -24.86 10.99
N ALA A 35 15.80 -24.71 10.00
CA ALA A 35 17.18 -24.38 10.23
C ALA A 35 17.27 -22.89 10.50
N ASP A 36 17.89 -22.52 11.61
CA ASP A 36 18.37 -21.19 11.91
C ASP A 36 19.20 -20.70 10.71
N ALA A 37 18.59 -19.88 9.85
CA ALA A 37 19.24 -19.40 8.64
C ALA A 37 20.21 -18.29 9.05
N GLY A 38 21.43 -18.69 9.38
CA GLY A 38 22.57 -17.77 9.31
C GLY A 38 22.55 -17.07 7.94
N VAL A 39 23.04 -15.82 7.89
CA VAL A 39 23.14 -15.05 6.64
C VAL A 39 23.71 -15.96 5.54
N ASP A 40 22.94 -16.17 4.49
CA ASP A 40 23.36 -17.02 3.39
C ASP A 40 24.62 -16.42 2.75
N ALA A 41 25.72 -17.15 2.72
CA ALA A 41 27.00 -16.68 2.16
C ALA A 41 26.88 -16.15 0.71
N ARG A 42 25.80 -16.52 0.01
CA ARG A 42 25.49 -15.99 -1.34
C ARG A 42 25.05 -14.52 -1.32
N LEU A 43 24.62 -14.02 -0.17
CA LEU A 43 24.19 -12.62 0.03
C LEU A 43 25.35 -11.75 0.55
N GLU A 44 26.53 -12.34 0.85
CA GLU A 44 27.71 -11.57 1.26
C GLU A 44 28.09 -10.57 0.14
N GLY A 45 28.20 -9.29 0.50
CA GLY A 45 28.53 -8.20 -0.43
C GLY A 45 27.34 -7.43 -0.99
N PHE A 46 26.11 -7.82 -0.66
CA PHE A 46 24.89 -7.04 -0.97
C PHE A 46 24.45 -6.12 0.18
N ASP A 47 25.12 -6.21 1.33
CA ASP A 47 24.85 -5.35 2.49
C ASP A 47 25.42 -3.94 2.24
N GLU A 48 24.56 -2.96 1.98
CA GLU A 48 24.94 -1.57 2.10
C GLU A 48 24.81 -1.15 3.57
N PRO A 49 25.69 -0.27 4.07
CA PRO A 49 25.57 0.24 5.43
C PRO A 49 24.23 0.99 5.59
N ASP A 50 23.59 0.82 6.74
CA ASP A 50 22.44 1.61 7.14
C ASP A 50 22.76 3.10 7.01
N ASP A 51 21.83 3.86 6.47
CA ASP A 51 21.91 5.31 6.42
C ASP A 51 20.95 5.95 7.41
N HIS A 52 21.38 7.00 8.09
CA HIS A 52 20.58 7.73 9.07
C HIS A 52 20.94 9.20 9.13
N CYS A 53 19.94 10.03 9.33
CA CYS A 53 20.10 11.46 9.54
C CYS A 53 19.32 11.91 10.80
N PRO A 54 19.88 12.82 11.59
CA PRO A 54 21.25 13.32 11.52
C PRO A 54 22.27 12.25 11.93
N GLY A 55 23.52 12.43 11.51
CA GLY A 55 24.65 11.60 11.97
C GLY A 55 25.51 11.02 10.86
N SER A 56 24.96 10.71 9.69
CA SER A 56 25.74 10.33 8.50
C SER A 56 26.53 11.52 7.95
N PRO A 57 27.63 11.29 7.22
CA PRO A 57 28.51 12.37 6.75
C PRO A 57 27.84 13.45 5.89
N HIS A 58 26.77 13.11 5.17
CA HIS A 58 26.03 14.04 4.31
C HIS A 58 24.99 14.88 5.07
N CYS A 59 24.64 14.50 6.32
CA CYS A 59 23.68 15.18 7.18
C CYS A 59 24.19 15.33 8.63
N ALA A 60 25.44 15.73 8.78
CA ALA A 60 26.12 15.81 10.08
C ALA A 60 25.56 16.91 11.00
N THR A 61 24.87 17.92 10.43
CA THR A 61 24.42 19.11 11.18
C THR A 61 22.92 19.02 11.47
N ALA A 62 22.55 19.02 12.75
CA ALA A 62 21.15 18.99 13.19
C ALA A 62 20.38 20.31 12.91
N GLY A 63 21.08 21.40 12.56
CA GLY A 63 20.46 22.68 12.24
C GLY A 63 19.99 23.50 13.45
N ASP A 64 19.16 24.51 13.18
CA ASP A 64 18.64 25.47 14.18
C ASP A 64 17.37 24.99 14.90
N GLY A 65 16.94 23.75 14.66
CA GLY A 65 15.72 23.18 15.23
C GLY A 65 14.42 23.58 14.53
N VAL A 66 14.46 24.47 13.52
CA VAL A 66 13.26 24.87 12.76
C VAL A 66 12.96 23.84 11.68
N LEU A 67 11.80 23.20 11.78
CA LEU A 67 11.33 22.33 10.70
C LEU A 67 10.74 23.17 9.58
N HIS A 68 11.16 22.88 8.34
CA HIS A 68 10.54 23.39 7.12
C HIS A 68 9.78 22.25 6.45
N VAL A 69 8.56 22.54 6.03
CA VAL A 69 7.71 21.59 5.30
C VAL A 69 7.23 22.23 4.00
N GLY A 70 7.17 21.43 2.95
CA GLY A 70 6.57 21.81 1.68
C GLY A 70 5.82 20.62 1.08
N ALA A 71 4.91 20.87 0.15
CA ALA A 71 4.11 19.85 -0.46
C ALA A 71 3.92 20.10 -1.96
N GLY A 72 3.68 19.04 -2.73
CA GLY A 72 3.44 19.08 -4.16
C GLY A 72 2.58 17.92 -4.63
N ALA A 73 1.90 18.12 -5.77
CA ALA A 73 1.07 17.09 -6.39
C ALA A 73 1.20 17.15 -7.91
N ARG A 74 1.19 15.97 -8.57
CA ARG A 74 1.29 15.83 -10.04
C ARG A 74 0.36 14.73 -10.53
N ILE A 75 -0.44 15.04 -11.54
CA ILE A 75 -1.30 14.08 -12.23
C ILE A 75 -0.46 13.26 -13.20
N PHE A 76 -0.66 11.93 -13.19
CA PHE A 76 -0.06 11.01 -14.15
C PHE A 76 -1.08 10.14 -14.90
N THR A 77 -2.37 10.41 -14.76
CA THR A 77 -3.43 9.76 -15.53
C THR A 77 -3.09 9.73 -17.00
N PRO A 78 -3.10 8.56 -17.67
CA PRO A 78 -2.82 8.52 -19.09
C PRO A 78 -4.00 9.05 -19.90
N THR A 79 -3.72 9.47 -21.13
CA THR A 79 -4.78 9.74 -22.11
C THR A 79 -5.16 8.43 -22.78
N ILE A 80 -6.39 7.99 -22.63
CA ILE A 80 -6.92 6.79 -23.30
C ILE A 80 -7.22 7.16 -24.75
N THR A 81 -6.48 6.58 -25.68
CA THR A 81 -6.65 6.80 -27.13
C THR A 81 -7.28 5.61 -27.83
N GLU A 82 -7.09 4.42 -27.27
CA GLU A 82 -7.59 3.17 -27.81
C GLU A 82 -8.56 2.51 -26.84
N THR A 83 -9.68 2.08 -27.36
CA THR A 83 -10.75 1.38 -26.64
C THR A 83 -11.24 0.21 -27.47
N PHE A 84 -11.85 -0.78 -26.84
CA PHE A 84 -12.41 -1.94 -27.54
C PHE A 84 -13.93 -1.94 -27.47
N THR A 85 -14.53 -2.82 -28.29
CA THR A 85 -15.96 -3.12 -28.23
C THR A 85 -16.12 -4.49 -27.59
N ASP A 86 -16.64 -4.53 -26.37
CA ASP A 86 -16.98 -5.76 -25.66
C ASP A 86 -18.21 -6.39 -26.35
N GLU A 87 -17.97 -7.35 -27.24
CA GLU A 87 -19.01 -7.97 -28.05
C GLU A 87 -19.83 -9.02 -27.29
N ASN A 88 -19.22 -9.62 -26.24
CA ASN A 88 -19.84 -10.67 -25.44
C ASN A 88 -20.36 -10.21 -24.08
N GLY A 89 -20.01 -8.98 -23.66
CA GLY A 89 -20.51 -8.35 -22.44
C GLY A 89 -19.86 -8.91 -21.16
N ASN A 90 -18.61 -9.42 -21.25
CA ASN A 90 -17.91 -10.00 -20.11
C ASN A 90 -17.06 -8.97 -19.33
N GLY A 91 -16.85 -7.74 -19.86
CA GLY A 91 -16.02 -6.70 -19.28
C GLY A 91 -14.51 -6.92 -19.46
N GLU A 92 -14.12 -7.89 -20.30
CA GLU A 92 -12.72 -8.22 -20.60
C GLU A 92 -12.50 -8.14 -22.11
N TYR A 93 -11.27 -7.85 -22.52
CA TYR A 93 -10.88 -7.88 -23.94
C TYR A 93 -10.51 -9.31 -24.37
N ASP A 94 -11.26 -9.84 -25.31
CA ASP A 94 -10.98 -11.12 -25.94
C ASP A 94 -10.27 -10.93 -27.29
N GLU A 95 -9.27 -11.75 -27.57
CA GLU A 95 -8.52 -11.67 -28.84
C GLU A 95 -9.46 -11.86 -30.05
N GLY A 96 -9.58 -10.81 -30.86
CA GLY A 96 -10.45 -10.77 -32.06
C GLY A 96 -11.62 -9.82 -31.92
N GLU A 97 -11.88 -9.26 -30.75
CA GLU A 97 -12.84 -8.19 -30.59
C GLU A 97 -12.37 -6.92 -31.30
N ALA A 98 -13.35 -6.13 -31.77
CA ALA A 98 -13.05 -4.89 -32.47
C ALA A 98 -12.51 -3.83 -31.52
N TYR A 99 -11.44 -3.14 -31.91
CA TYR A 99 -10.86 -2.04 -31.16
C TYR A 99 -10.56 -0.83 -32.07
N VAL A 100 -10.35 0.32 -31.44
CA VAL A 100 -9.89 1.54 -32.09
C VAL A 100 -8.37 1.49 -32.16
N ASP A 101 -7.82 1.42 -33.36
CA ASP A 101 -6.38 1.53 -33.64
C ASP A 101 -6.09 3.00 -33.97
N ALA A 102 -5.68 3.77 -32.96
CA ALA A 102 -5.57 5.22 -33.10
C ALA A 102 -4.26 5.66 -33.78
N ASP A 103 -3.21 4.88 -33.67
CA ASP A 103 -1.89 5.17 -34.25
C ASP A 103 -1.63 4.40 -35.55
N GLY A 104 -2.43 3.40 -35.87
CA GLY A 104 -2.40 2.65 -37.12
C GLY A 104 -1.32 1.56 -37.17
N ASP A 105 -0.86 1.07 -36.03
CA ASP A 105 0.20 0.04 -35.94
C ASP A 105 -0.36 -1.40 -36.01
N GLY A 106 -1.67 -1.54 -35.91
CA GLY A 106 -2.37 -2.82 -36.00
C GLY A 106 -2.38 -3.64 -34.71
N LYS A 107 -2.11 -2.99 -33.56
CA LYS A 107 -2.19 -3.57 -32.23
C LYS A 107 -3.20 -2.81 -31.40
N PHE A 108 -3.57 -3.38 -30.26
CA PHE A 108 -4.41 -2.74 -29.26
C PHE A 108 -3.52 -2.27 -28.10
N ASP A 109 -3.19 -0.98 -28.06
CA ASP A 109 -2.32 -0.35 -27.07
C ASP A 109 -3.16 0.16 -25.89
N ALA A 110 -3.61 -0.78 -25.06
CA ALA A 110 -4.45 -0.48 -23.91
C ALA A 110 -3.63 -0.25 -22.62
N TYR A 111 -4.24 0.51 -21.71
CA TYR A 111 -3.81 0.56 -20.32
C TYR A 111 -4.61 -0.49 -19.53
N TRP A 112 -3.90 -1.47 -18.98
CA TRP A 112 -4.50 -2.61 -18.29
C TRP A 112 -4.74 -2.32 -16.81
N LEU A 113 -5.92 -2.74 -16.31
CA LEU A 113 -6.32 -2.59 -14.93
C LEU A 113 -6.20 -3.92 -14.17
N PHE A 114 -6.31 -3.89 -12.85
CA PHE A 114 -6.34 -5.08 -11.97
C PHE A 114 -7.34 -6.15 -12.48
N GLY A 115 -6.94 -7.42 -12.37
CA GLY A 115 -7.78 -8.58 -12.74
C GLY A 115 -7.39 -9.24 -14.06
N GLY A 116 -6.62 -8.55 -14.93
CA GLY A 116 -6.22 -9.05 -16.25
C GLY A 116 -7.36 -8.99 -17.28
N GLY A 117 -7.02 -8.85 -18.56
CA GLY A 117 -8.02 -8.72 -19.65
C GLY A 117 -8.86 -7.45 -19.63
N ARG A 118 -8.65 -6.55 -18.66
CA ARG A 118 -9.48 -5.36 -18.41
C ARG A 118 -8.77 -4.07 -18.89
N PRO A 119 -8.99 -3.64 -20.13
CA PRO A 119 -8.41 -2.39 -20.62
C PRO A 119 -9.21 -1.20 -20.14
N ALA A 120 -8.54 -0.13 -19.71
CA ALA A 120 -9.20 1.11 -19.36
C ALA A 120 -9.93 1.73 -20.55
N ASN A 121 -11.19 2.13 -20.40
CA ASN A 121 -11.99 2.79 -21.44
C ASN A 121 -12.38 4.24 -21.11
N ALA A 122 -12.25 4.66 -19.85
CA ALA A 122 -12.55 6.00 -19.38
C ALA A 122 -11.76 6.32 -18.10
N VAL A 123 -11.90 7.55 -17.61
CA VAL A 123 -11.35 8.03 -16.35
C VAL A 123 -12.50 8.52 -15.48
N GLU A 124 -12.61 7.99 -14.26
CA GLU A 124 -13.55 8.46 -13.24
C GLU A 124 -12.87 9.53 -12.38
N THR A 125 -11.66 9.24 -11.86
CA THR A 125 -10.85 10.19 -11.11
C THR A 125 -9.39 10.14 -11.56
N ASP A 126 -8.68 11.26 -11.43
CA ASP A 126 -7.26 11.31 -11.77
C ASP A 126 -6.40 10.46 -10.83
N LEU A 127 -5.31 9.93 -11.40
CA LEU A 127 -4.21 9.30 -10.64
C LEU A 127 -3.13 10.35 -10.39
N GLU A 128 -2.69 10.47 -9.12
CA GLU A 128 -1.78 11.51 -8.70
C GLU A 128 -0.59 10.96 -7.90
N ALA A 129 0.58 11.60 -8.08
CA ALA A 129 1.70 11.54 -7.16
C ALA A 129 1.61 12.72 -6.20
N ARG A 130 1.55 12.47 -4.89
CA ARG A 130 1.43 13.51 -3.88
C ARG A 130 2.58 13.40 -2.88
N ALA A 131 3.32 14.50 -2.69
CA ALA A 131 4.55 14.53 -1.92
C ALA A 131 4.51 15.55 -0.79
N VAL A 132 5.19 15.22 0.30
CA VAL A 132 5.55 16.13 1.38
C VAL A 132 7.05 16.03 1.64
N ALA A 133 7.74 17.17 1.72
CA ALA A 133 9.15 17.26 2.02
C ALA A 133 9.38 17.91 3.39
N PHE A 134 10.37 17.40 4.12
CA PHE A 134 10.77 17.83 5.46
C PHE A 134 12.23 18.20 5.46
N ARG A 135 12.57 19.41 5.89
CA ARG A 135 13.95 19.87 6.05
C ARG A 135 14.21 20.40 7.44
N GLN A 136 15.29 19.93 8.06
CA GLN A 136 15.84 20.50 9.28
C GLN A 136 17.36 20.40 9.25
N GLY A 137 18.05 21.55 9.34
CA GLY A 137 19.49 21.58 9.15
C GLY A 137 19.90 21.06 7.76
N ASP A 138 20.82 20.10 7.76
CA ASP A 138 21.31 19.45 6.54
C ASP A 138 20.42 18.26 6.12
N THR A 139 19.47 17.84 6.95
CA THR A 139 18.58 16.71 6.64
C THR A 139 17.40 17.16 5.78
N LEU A 140 17.23 16.54 4.60
CA LEU A 140 16.10 16.73 3.70
C LEU A 140 15.51 15.37 3.29
N ALA A 141 14.35 15.03 3.82
CA ALA A 141 13.63 13.80 3.48
C ALA A 141 12.29 14.12 2.83
N ALA A 142 11.78 13.22 2.00
CA ALA A 142 10.47 13.34 1.38
C ALA A 142 9.67 12.03 1.49
N ILE A 143 8.35 12.16 1.56
CA ILE A 143 7.39 11.06 1.38
C ILE A 143 6.61 11.38 0.12
N VAL A 144 6.50 10.43 -0.80
CA VAL A 144 5.60 10.50 -1.96
C VAL A 144 4.76 9.24 -2.04
N TYR A 145 3.44 9.41 -2.16
CA TYR A 145 2.50 8.32 -2.41
C TYR A 145 1.86 8.51 -3.78
N LEU A 146 1.73 7.39 -4.50
CA LEU A 146 1.22 7.34 -5.85
C LEU A 146 -0.08 6.52 -5.90
N ASP A 147 -1.03 6.97 -6.70
CA ASP A 147 -2.27 6.23 -6.97
C ASP A 147 -1.98 5.08 -7.94
N ALA A 148 -1.41 4.03 -7.40
CA ALA A 148 -1.04 2.81 -8.10
C ALA A 148 -1.34 1.61 -7.20
N ILE A 149 -1.45 0.43 -7.78
CA ILE A 149 -1.66 -0.79 -7.01
C ILE A 149 -0.42 -1.18 -6.21
N GLY A 150 0.76 -0.95 -6.76
CA GLY A 150 2.07 -1.19 -6.17
C GLY A 150 3.17 -0.69 -7.09
N LEU A 151 4.37 -0.50 -6.58
CA LEU A 151 5.59 -0.26 -7.37
C LEU A 151 6.68 -1.21 -6.88
N LEU A 152 7.40 -1.82 -7.83
CA LEU A 152 8.56 -2.65 -7.51
C LEU A 152 9.83 -1.81 -7.35
N ALA A 153 10.81 -2.37 -6.66
CA ALA A 153 12.05 -1.68 -6.27
C ALA A 153 12.77 -0.99 -7.45
N GLY A 154 12.74 -1.56 -8.65
CA GLY A 154 13.41 -0.95 -9.82
C GLY A 154 12.82 0.41 -10.20
N ASP A 155 11.49 0.55 -10.18
CA ASP A 155 10.82 1.83 -10.44
C ASP A 155 11.02 2.80 -9.29
N ILE A 156 10.98 2.31 -8.05
CA ILE A 156 11.23 3.12 -6.84
C ILE A 156 12.66 3.64 -6.81
N ASP A 157 13.64 2.81 -7.16
CA ASP A 157 15.05 3.22 -7.23
C ASP A 157 15.31 4.21 -8.35
N THR A 158 14.57 4.12 -9.46
CA THR A 158 14.60 5.14 -10.53
C THR A 158 14.14 6.51 -10.01
N ILE A 159 13.05 6.56 -9.22
CA ILE A 159 12.58 7.80 -8.58
C ILE A 159 13.63 8.30 -7.58
N ARG A 160 14.08 7.45 -6.67
CA ARG A 160 14.98 7.82 -5.57
C ARG A 160 16.33 8.32 -6.05
N ASN A 161 16.87 7.71 -7.10
CA ASN A 161 18.19 8.03 -7.65
C ASN A 161 18.14 9.08 -8.76
N ASP A 162 17.00 9.75 -8.98
CA ASP A 162 16.89 10.77 -10.02
C ASP A 162 17.84 11.95 -9.73
N ALA A 163 18.62 12.32 -10.73
CA ALA A 163 19.62 13.38 -10.63
C ALA A 163 19.01 14.75 -10.23
N ARG A 164 17.74 14.99 -10.52
CA ARG A 164 17.02 16.22 -10.13
C ARG A 164 16.85 16.31 -8.63
N LEU A 165 16.57 15.18 -7.95
CA LEU A 165 16.45 15.11 -6.50
C LEU A 165 17.80 15.24 -5.81
N ALA A 166 18.83 14.57 -6.33
CA ALA A 166 20.21 14.71 -5.86
C ALA A 166 20.69 16.16 -5.97
N ALA A 167 20.35 16.87 -7.07
CA ALA A 167 20.72 18.28 -7.27
C ALA A 167 20.02 19.23 -6.26
N LEU A 168 18.89 18.83 -5.68
CA LEU A 168 18.19 19.57 -4.61
C LEU A 168 18.70 19.22 -3.22
N GLY A 169 19.61 18.25 -3.10
CA GLY A 169 20.11 17.75 -1.82
C GLY A 169 19.08 16.94 -1.05
N VAL A 170 18.20 16.19 -1.74
CA VAL A 170 17.30 15.26 -1.09
C VAL A 170 18.11 14.06 -0.65
N ASP A 171 18.16 13.82 0.67
CA ASP A 171 18.92 12.74 1.28
C ASP A 171 18.18 11.40 1.17
N HIS A 172 16.87 11.42 1.39
CA HIS A 172 16.06 10.21 1.38
C HIS A 172 14.64 10.46 0.87
N VAL A 173 14.10 9.45 0.17
CA VAL A 173 12.71 9.45 -0.32
C VAL A 173 12.02 8.15 0.10
N ILE A 174 10.91 8.27 0.81
CA ILE A 174 9.92 7.20 0.99
C ILE A 174 8.96 7.25 -0.20
N VAL A 175 8.93 6.19 -1.00
CA VAL A 175 8.00 6.03 -2.11
C VAL A 175 7.01 4.93 -1.76
N GLY A 176 5.72 5.22 -1.80
CA GLY A 176 4.66 4.24 -1.53
C GLY A 176 3.51 4.37 -2.53
N SER A 177 2.60 3.41 -2.49
CA SER A 177 1.39 3.38 -3.32
C SER A 177 0.13 3.28 -2.48
N THR A 178 -0.96 3.87 -2.97
CA THR A 178 -2.26 3.88 -2.29
C THR A 178 -2.99 2.54 -2.41
N HIS A 179 -2.49 1.64 -3.26
CA HIS A 179 -3.08 0.33 -3.57
C HIS A 179 -4.40 0.44 -4.35
N ALA A 180 -4.54 1.45 -5.20
CA ALA A 180 -5.75 1.63 -6.01
C ALA A 180 -5.88 0.53 -7.09
N HIS A 181 -6.92 -0.29 -7.00
CA HIS A 181 -7.14 -1.43 -7.90
C HIS A 181 -7.70 -1.02 -9.28
N ASP A 182 -8.21 0.20 -9.43
CA ASP A 182 -8.59 0.78 -10.73
C ASP A 182 -7.51 1.71 -11.30
N ALA A 183 -6.29 1.64 -10.77
CA ALA A 183 -5.13 2.24 -11.41
C ALA A 183 -4.58 1.33 -12.51
N VAL A 184 -3.85 1.94 -13.45
CA VAL A 184 -3.13 1.20 -14.50
C VAL A 184 -2.06 0.31 -13.87
N ASP A 185 -1.88 -0.90 -14.41
CA ASP A 185 -0.89 -1.87 -13.93
C ASP A 185 0.54 -1.31 -14.00
N THR A 186 1.14 -1.14 -12.84
CA THR A 186 2.52 -0.67 -12.66
C THR A 186 3.49 -1.78 -12.28
N ILE A 187 2.98 -2.99 -11.99
CA ILE A 187 3.81 -4.11 -11.55
C ILE A 187 3.97 -5.20 -12.62
N GLY A 188 3.12 -5.21 -13.65
CA GLY A 188 3.19 -6.14 -14.77
C GLY A 188 2.36 -7.41 -14.62
N LEU A 189 1.55 -7.51 -13.56
CA LEU A 189 0.82 -8.74 -13.25
C LEU A 189 -0.46 -8.90 -14.09
N TRP A 190 -1.09 -7.80 -14.50
CA TRP A 190 -2.38 -7.78 -15.20
C TRP A 190 -2.27 -7.20 -16.60
N GLY A 191 -2.06 -8.09 -17.58
CA GLY A 191 -2.05 -7.75 -19.00
C GLY A 191 -3.30 -8.25 -19.73
N PRO A 192 -3.24 -8.29 -21.07
CA PRO A 192 -4.38 -8.72 -21.91
C PRO A 192 -4.79 -10.17 -21.68
N ARG A 193 -3.89 -11.01 -21.19
CA ARG A 193 -4.11 -12.42 -20.87
C ARG A 193 -3.01 -12.95 -19.97
N ALA A 194 -3.22 -14.15 -19.44
CA ALA A 194 -2.19 -14.84 -18.64
C ALA A 194 -0.81 -14.86 -19.33
N LEU A 195 0.25 -14.62 -18.57
CA LEU A 195 1.65 -14.59 -19.01
C LEU A 195 2.02 -13.46 -20.00
N VAL A 196 1.16 -12.49 -20.18
CA VAL A 196 1.46 -11.27 -20.93
C VAL A 196 1.41 -10.11 -19.96
N THR A 197 2.52 -9.39 -19.84
CA THR A 197 2.64 -8.28 -18.90
C THR A 197 1.69 -7.13 -19.24
N GLY A 198 1.11 -6.50 -18.21
CA GLY A 198 0.44 -5.21 -18.32
C GLY A 198 1.39 -4.03 -18.12
N TYR A 199 2.66 -4.28 -17.75
CA TYR A 199 3.66 -3.26 -17.53
C TYR A 199 3.95 -2.49 -18.82
N ASN A 200 3.65 -1.18 -18.80
CA ASN A 200 3.93 -0.28 -19.91
C ASN A 200 5.10 0.65 -19.50
N PRO A 201 6.31 0.50 -20.11
CA PRO A 201 7.49 1.28 -19.73
C PRO A 201 7.31 2.80 -19.89
N GLU A 202 6.54 3.26 -20.91
CA GLU A 202 6.30 4.69 -21.14
C GLU A 202 5.38 5.25 -20.08
N TYR A 203 4.36 4.50 -19.71
CA TYR A 203 3.46 4.87 -18.62
C TYR A 203 4.21 4.89 -17.27
N ASN A 204 5.01 3.87 -16.97
CA ASN A 204 5.78 3.84 -15.73
C ASN A 204 6.84 4.96 -15.67
N ALA A 205 7.45 5.33 -16.79
CA ALA A 205 8.31 6.52 -16.85
C ALA A 205 7.52 7.82 -16.55
N ARG A 206 6.25 7.92 -16.97
CA ARG A 206 5.36 9.03 -16.60
C ARG A 206 5.08 9.05 -15.10
N VAL A 207 4.77 7.88 -14.49
CA VAL A 207 4.55 7.71 -13.05
C VAL A 207 5.79 8.16 -12.26
N GLN A 208 6.96 7.65 -12.64
CA GLN A 208 8.25 8.02 -12.03
C GLN A 208 8.52 9.52 -12.13
N ASN A 209 8.31 10.11 -13.30
CA ASN A 209 8.53 11.53 -13.53
C ASN A 209 7.56 12.38 -12.68
N ALA A 210 6.30 12.01 -12.58
CA ALA A 210 5.30 12.70 -11.73
C ALA A 210 5.70 12.67 -10.26
N ALA A 211 6.21 11.53 -9.76
CA ALA A 211 6.73 11.41 -8.40
C ALA A 211 7.90 12.37 -8.15
N VAL A 212 8.88 12.41 -9.07
CA VAL A 212 10.04 13.31 -8.96
C VAL A 212 9.60 14.77 -9.02
N GLU A 213 8.68 15.14 -9.92
CA GLU A 213 8.17 16.51 -10.03
C GLU A 213 7.36 16.92 -8.80
N ALA A 214 6.55 16.04 -8.22
CA ALA A 214 5.83 16.31 -6.99
C ALA A 214 6.80 16.59 -5.82
N ILE A 215 7.89 15.82 -5.72
CA ILE A 215 8.95 16.07 -4.73
C ILE A 215 9.68 17.39 -5.00
N GLN A 216 9.98 17.71 -6.25
CA GLN A 216 10.60 19.00 -6.62
C GLN A 216 9.72 20.18 -6.19
N ASP A 217 8.41 20.11 -6.45
CA ASP A 217 7.45 21.14 -6.02
C ASP A 217 7.40 21.24 -4.48
N ALA A 218 7.39 20.10 -3.78
CA ALA A 218 7.42 20.07 -2.33
C ALA A 218 8.69 20.73 -1.77
N VAL A 219 9.85 20.44 -2.33
CA VAL A 219 11.12 21.07 -1.93
C VAL A 219 11.14 22.57 -2.23
N ALA A 220 10.60 22.98 -3.37
CA ALA A 220 10.52 24.40 -3.74
C ALA A 220 9.56 25.19 -2.84
N ALA A 221 8.57 24.53 -2.24
CA ALA A 221 7.56 25.13 -1.35
C ALA A 221 7.95 25.11 0.14
N LEU A 222 9.16 24.64 0.50
CA LEU A 222 9.60 24.54 1.89
C LEU A 222 9.47 25.87 2.65
N THR A 223 8.76 25.84 3.78
CA THR A 223 8.53 27.00 4.65
C THR A 223 8.50 26.54 6.12
N PRO A 224 8.88 27.40 7.09
CA PRO A 224 8.78 27.05 8.50
C PRO A 224 7.39 26.57 8.89
N ALA A 225 7.32 25.46 9.60
CA ALA A 225 6.08 24.76 9.91
C ALA A 225 5.95 24.37 11.38
N HIS A 226 4.69 24.27 11.82
CA HIS A 226 4.28 23.57 13.04
C HIS A 226 3.40 22.38 12.65
N LEU A 227 3.24 21.45 13.57
CA LEU A 227 2.37 20.28 13.39
C LEU A 227 1.10 20.45 14.21
N ALA A 228 -0.05 20.30 13.58
CA ALA A 228 -1.35 20.10 14.21
C ALA A 228 -1.73 18.64 13.99
N ILE A 229 -1.71 17.82 15.04
CA ILE A 229 -1.89 16.38 14.92
C ILE A 229 -3.12 15.90 15.70
N ALA A 230 -3.84 14.95 15.13
CA ALA A 230 -5.00 14.30 15.72
C ALA A 230 -5.09 12.84 15.30
N LYS A 231 -5.84 12.04 16.04
CA LYS A 231 -6.22 10.69 15.65
C LYS A 231 -7.66 10.39 16.06
N THR A 232 -8.31 9.51 15.32
CA THR A 232 -9.65 9.02 15.62
C THR A 232 -9.75 7.54 15.26
N LEU A 233 -10.84 6.90 15.68
CA LEU A 233 -11.13 5.51 15.31
C LEU A 233 -12.26 5.49 14.28
N VAL A 234 -12.05 4.83 13.17
CA VAL A 234 -13.04 4.62 12.10
C VAL A 234 -13.92 3.42 12.50
N LEU A 235 -14.95 3.70 13.31
CA LEU A 235 -15.87 2.72 13.88
C LEU A 235 -17.32 3.04 13.51
N ASN A 236 -18.19 2.02 13.46
CA ASN A 236 -19.62 2.19 13.18
C ASN A 236 -20.32 3.09 14.21
N ASP A 237 -19.86 3.06 15.45
CA ASP A 237 -20.32 3.91 16.55
C ASP A 237 -19.08 4.38 17.34
N PRO A 238 -18.54 5.56 17.05
CA PRO A 238 -17.35 6.09 17.74
C PRO A 238 -17.52 6.25 19.25
N GLY A 239 -18.76 6.34 19.74
CA GLY A 239 -19.06 6.38 21.18
C GLY A 239 -18.99 5.03 21.89
N ASN A 240 -18.87 3.95 21.13
CA ASN A 240 -18.77 2.59 21.64
C ASN A 240 -17.45 1.93 21.23
N PRO A 241 -16.48 1.76 22.14
CA PRO A 241 -15.17 1.18 21.80
C PRO A 241 -15.22 -0.31 21.41
N GLN A 242 -16.40 -0.95 21.47
CA GLN A 242 -16.66 -2.29 20.97
C GLN A 242 -17.44 -2.28 19.64
N SER A 243 -17.59 -1.10 19.03
CA SER A 243 -18.28 -0.97 17.76
C SER A 243 -17.44 -1.55 16.62
N ARG A 244 -18.11 -2.27 15.70
CA ARG A 244 -17.50 -2.87 14.52
C ARG A 244 -17.08 -1.80 13.50
N THR A 245 -16.32 -2.25 12.50
CA THR A 245 -15.88 -1.43 11.36
C THR A 245 -16.62 -1.77 10.06
N ASP A 246 -17.56 -2.70 10.06
CA ASP A 246 -18.21 -3.28 8.87
C ASP A 246 -19.01 -2.30 7.98
N ARG A 247 -19.13 -1.04 8.39
CA ARG A 247 -19.56 0.06 7.50
C ARG A 247 -18.41 0.69 6.70
N TRP A 248 -17.17 0.41 7.09
CA TRP A 248 -15.99 1.06 6.57
C TRP A 248 -15.06 0.07 5.87
N ASN A 249 -14.66 -0.97 6.60
CA ASN A 249 -13.88 -2.09 6.10
C ASN A 249 -14.18 -3.36 6.88
N GLN A 250 -13.69 -4.49 6.40
CA GLN A 250 -13.85 -5.79 7.03
C GLN A 250 -12.61 -6.64 6.81
N ASP A 251 -12.22 -7.38 7.86
CA ASP A 251 -11.25 -8.45 7.76
C ASP A 251 -11.98 -9.76 7.50
N ILE A 252 -11.62 -10.47 6.45
CA ILE A 252 -12.22 -11.77 6.10
C ILE A 252 -11.45 -12.94 6.70
N ARG A 253 -10.18 -12.74 7.09
CA ARG A 253 -9.29 -13.76 7.62
C ARG A 253 -9.33 -13.79 9.16
N ASP A 254 -9.21 -14.97 9.76
CA ASP A 254 -8.99 -15.14 11.20
C ASP A 254 -7.47 -15.10 11.54
N PRO A 255 -7.09 -14.52 12.69
CA PRO A 255 -7.94 -13.85 13.68
C PRO A 255 -8.42 -12.47 13.20
N LYS A 256 -9.65 -12.08 13.56
CA LYS A 256 -10.19 -10.75 13.27
C LYS A 256 -9.48 -9.69 14.12
N ILE A 257 -8.48 -9.06 13.57
CA ILE A 257 -7.67 -7.99 14.20
C ILE A 257 -7.64 -6.80 13.25
N PHE A 258 -8.03 -5.62 13.75
CA PHE A 258 -8.12 -4.39 12.96
C PHE A 258 -7.33 -3.27 13.62
N ASP A 259 -6.69 -2.42 12.83
CA ASP A 259 -6.30 -1.08 13.27
C ASP A 259 -7.21 -0.02 12.62
N PRO A 260 -8.33 0.36 13.26
CA PRO A 260 -9.23 1.38 12.74
C PRO A 260 -8.69 2.80 12.95
N THR A 261 -7.47 2.97 13.39
CA THR A 261 -6.90 4.28 13.70
C THR A 261 -6.70 5.08 12.42
N MET A 262 -7.33 6.26 12.34
CA MET A 262 -7.01 7.29 11.37
C MET A 262 -6.14 8.34 12.04
N THR A 263 -4.90 8.48 11.59
CA THR A 263 -3.95 9.52 12.05
C THR A 263 -3.91 10.67 11.05
N LEU A 264 -3.98 11.90 11.56
CA LEU A 264 -4.10 13.14 10.79
C LEU A 264 -2.96 14.08 11.22
N ALA A 265 -1.86 14.10 10.47
CA ALA A 265 -0.73 14.99 10.71
C ALA A 265 -0.79 16.18 9.75
N ARG A 266 -1.34 17.31 10.23
CA ARG A 266 -1.51 18.54 9.46
C ARG A 266 -0.37 19.50 9.74
N PHE A 267 0.47 19.76 8.77
CA PHE A 267 1.55 20.73 8.82
C PHE A 267 1.02 22.11 8.39
N VAL A 268 1.19 23.07 9.26
CA VAL A 268 0.71 24.46 9.07
C VAL A 268 1.88 25.42 9.07
N ARG A 269 1.73 26.56 8.43
CA ARG A 269 2.77 27.61 8.47
C ARG A 269 3.01 28.08 9.90
N ALA A 270 4.27 28.20 10.29
CA ALA A 270 4.64 28.66 11.63
C ALA A 270 4.19 30.10 11.91
N ASP A 271 4.12 30.94 10.88
CA ASP A 271 3.64 32.33 10.98
C ASP A 271 2.11 32.48 10.91
N ASN A 272 1.40 31.44 10.44
CA ASN A 272 -0.07 31.45 10.32
C ASN A 272 -0.65 30.03 10.36
N ALA A 273 -1.07 29.59 11.51
CA ALA A 273 -1.65 28.24 11.73
C ALA A 273 -2.95 27.96 10.95
N ASN A 274 -3.57 28.99 10.34
CA ASN A 274 -4.74 28.78 9.47
C ASN A 274 -4.36 28.38 8.04
N VAL A 275 -3.08 28.44 7.67
CA VAL A 275 -2.60 28.06 6.34
C VAL A 275 -1.97 26.68 6.42
N THR A 276 -2.65 25.69 5.87
CA THR A 276 -2.14 24.33 5.73
C THR A 276 -1.12 24.24 4.60
N ILE A 277 -0.01 23.57 4.87
CA ILE A 277 1.00 23.20 3.88
C ILE A 277 0.66 21.82 3.33
N ALA A 278 0.56 20.85 4.24
CA ALA A 278 0.23 19.47 3.93
C ALA A 278 -0.61 18.84 5.04
N THR A 279 -1.43 17.85 4.68
CA THR A 279 -2.07 16.92 5.62
C THR A 279 -1.67 15.49 5.25
N VAL A 280 -0.95 14.79 6.13
CA VAL A 280 -0.71 13.36 5.99
C VAL A 280 -1.84 12.62 6.68
N VAL A 281 -2.57 11.80 5.93
CA VAL A 281 -3.65 10.95 6.45
C VAL A 281 -3.20 9.50 6.35
N ASN A 282 -3.17 8.78 7.47
CA ASN A 282 -2.90 7.35 7.49
C ASN A 282 -4.14 6.59 7.98
N TRP A 283 -4.54 5.62 7.21
CA TRP A 283 -5.59 4.65 7.53
C TRP A 283 -5.39 3.42 6.65
N ALA A 284 -5.95 2.26 7.03
CA ALA A 284 -5.75 1.00 6.34
C ALA A 284 -7.06 0.49 5.72
N ASP A 285 -7.11 0.38 4.39
CA ASP A 285 -8.21 -0.26 3.64
C ASP A 285 -7.81 -0.48 2.18
N HIS A 286 -8.38 -1.50 1.53
CA HIS A 286 -8.20 -1.74 0.09
C HIS A 286 -9.08 -0.78 -0.73
N PRO A 287 -8.50 0.06 -1.60
CA PRO A 287 -9.26 0.87 -2.57
C PRO A 287 -9.63 0.05 -3.80
N GLU A 288 -10.71 -0.77 -3.72
CA GLU A 288 -10.99 -1.82 -4.70
C GLU A 288 -12.47 -1.97 -5.11
N ALA A 289 -13.43 -1.23 -4.50
CA ALA A 289 -14.86 -1.44 -4.72
C ALA A 289 -15.28 -1.32 -6.18
N SER A 290 -14.76 -0.33 -6.89
CA SER A 290 -15.08 -0.07 -8.30
C SER A 290 -14.51 -1.15 -9.21
N ALA A 291 -13.40 -1.78 -8.89
CA ALA A 291 -12.84 -2.91 -9.64
C ALA A 291 -13.79 -4.11 -9.73
N PHE A 292 -14.73 -4.23 -8.80
CA PHE A 292 -15.73 -5.30 -8.74
C PHE A 292 -17.17 -4.84 -9.03
N GLY A 293 -17.36 -3.57 -9.42
CA GLY A 293 -18.63 -3.01 -9.87
C GLY A 293 -18.96 -3.36 -11.33
N ASP A 294 -20.17 -2.98 -11.79
CA ASP A 294 -20.61 -3.25 -13.16
C ASP A 294 -19.87 -2.39 -14.22
N ASP A 295 -19.39 -1.18 -13.82
CA ASP A 295 -18.64 -0.26 -14.69
C ASP A 295 -17.17 -0.19 -14.26
N ASN A 296 -16.48 -1.32 -14.37
CA ASN A 296 -15.16 -1.57 -13.82
C ASN A 296 -13.99 -1.34 -14.79
N LEU A 297 -14.19 -0.62 -15.90
CA LEU A 297 -13.16 -0.30 -16.89
C LEU A 297 -12.74 1.17 -16.86
N LYS A 298 -13.00 1.87 -15.76
CA LYS A 298 -12.59 3.26 -15.57
C LYS A 298 -11.39 3.36 -14.65
N ILE A 299 -10.43 4.17 -15.03
CA ILE A 299 -9.33 4.56 -14.15
C ILE A 299 -9.88 5.36 -12.97
N SER A 300 -9.54 4.96 -11.73
CA SER A 300 -9.89 5.69 -10.51
C SER A 300 -8.83 5.50 -9.42
N SER A 301 -8.57 6.56 -8.64
CA SER A 301 -7.85 6.46 -7.37
C SER A 301 -8.77 6.13 -6.19
N HIS A 302 -10.00 5.71 -6.47
CA HIS A 302 -10.99 5.21 -5.53
C HIS A 302 -11.35 6.23 -4.42
N PHE A 303 -11.70 5.74 -3.22
CA PHE A 303 -12.05 6.62 -2.09
C PHE A 303 -10.93 7.61 -1.72
N VAL A 304 -9.71 7.29 -2.05
CA VAL A 304 -8.54 8.13 -1.76
C VAL A 304 -8.65 9.49 -2.43
N HIS A 305 -9.14 9.56 -3.68
CA HIS A 305 -9.43 10.82 -4.35
C HIS A 305 -10.41 11.68 -3.54
N TRP A 306 -11.57 11.11 -3.24
CA TRP A 306 -12.64 11.83 -2.54
C TRP A 306 -12.22 12.27 -1.13
N LEU A 307 -11.48 11.41 -0.41
CA LEU A 307 -10.92 11.76 0.89
C LEU A 307 -10.02 13.00 0.80
N ARG A 308 -9.07 13.00 -0.15
CA ARG A 308 -8.08 14.08 -0.30
C ARG A 308 -8.71 15.41 -0.69
N VAL A 309 -9.47 15.42 -1.79
CA VAL A 309 -10.05 16.66 -2.30
C VAL A 309 -11.05 17.28 -1.33
N LEU A 310 -11.79 16.45 -0.57
CA LEU A 310 -12.75 16.98 0.41
C LEU A 310 -12.10 17.39 1.73
N ILE A 311 -10.94 16.88 2.09
CA ILE A 311 -10.14 17.47 3.18
C ILE A 311 -9.60 18.85 2.76
N GLU A 312 -9.16 18.98 1.51
CA GLU A 312 -8.61 20.24 0.97
C GLU A 312 -9.69 21.31 0.77
N ASP A 313 -10.74 20.98 0.04
CA ASP A 313 -11.75 21.93 -0.42
C ASP A 313 -12.96 22.05 0.53
N GLY A 314 -13.20 21.01 1.35
CA GLY A 314 -14.37 20.91 2.22
C GLY A 314 -15.53 20.15 1.57
N ILE A 315 -16.57 19.91 2.37
CA ILE A 315 -17.78 19.20 1.95
C ILE A 315 -18.90 20.21 1.72
N PRO A 316 -19.43 20.33 0.50
CA PRO A 316 -20.50 21.29 0.18
C PRO A 316 -21.77 21.09 1.03
N ALA A 317 -22.48 22.18 1.29
CA ALA A 317 -23.78 22.11 1.93
C ALA A 317 -24.76 21.26 1.11
N GLY A 318 -25.52 20.40 1.78
CA GLY A 318 -26.50 19.52 1.16
C GLY A 318 -25.91 18.28 0.47
N THR A 319 -24.63 17.99 0.63
CA THR A 319 -24.03 16.70 0.21
C THR A 319 -24.74 15.55 0.92
N TYR A 320 -24.93 15.63 2.23
CA TYR A 320 -25.84 14.74 2.96
C TYR A 320 -27.26 15.29 2.88
N THR A 321 -28.24 14.42 2.73
CA THR A 321 -29.62 14.82 2.43
C THR A 321 -30.60 14.60 3.58
N ASN A 322 -30.21 13.81 4.60
CA ASN A 322 -31.11 13.47 5.72
C ASN A 322 -30.36 13.35 7.07
N PRO A 323 -30.27 14.43 7.89
CA PRO A 323 -30.61 15.81 7.53
C PRO A 323 -29.57 16.43 6.59
N PRO A 324 -29.93 17.46 5.82
CA PRO A 324 -28.96 18.19 5.02
C PRO A 324 -27.87 18.80 5.89
N ASN A 325 -26.60 18.62 5.49
CA ASN A 325 -25.47 19.26 6.18
C ASN A 325 -25.34 20.73 5.79
N ALA A 326 -24.85 21.55 6.72
CA ALA A 326 -24.20 22.81 6.37
C ALA A 326 -22.87 22.52 5.66
N GLU A 327 -22.31 23.54 5.02
CA GLU A 327 -20.94 23.45 4.49
C GLU A 327 -19.96 23.09 5.62
N ILE A 328 -19.08 22.12 5.35
CA ILE A 328 -17.96 21.77 6.23
C ILE A 328 -16.70 22.29 5.53
N PRO A 329 -16.05 23.34 6.06
CA PRO A 329 -14.91 23.93 5.38
C PRO A 329 -13.73 22.98 5.33
N GLY A 330 -13.03 22.98 4.20
CA GLY A 330 -11.76 22.27 4.05
C GLY A 330 -10.62 22.99 4.80
N VAL A 331 -9.49 22.32 4.87
CA VAL A 331 -8.30 22.86 5.54
C VAL A 331 -7.25 23.40 4.56
N GLY A 332 -7.42 23.17 3.26
CA GLY A 332 -6.47 23.54 2.22
C GLY A 332 -5.17 22.73 2.27
N GLY A 333 -4.17 23.17 1.50
CA GLY A 333 -2.88 22.50 1.37
C GLY A 333 -2.94 21.28 0.45
N VAL A 334 -1.97 20.39 0.57
CA VAL A 334 -1.92 19.10 -0.17
C VAL A 334 -2.12 17.95 0.81
N THR A 335 -3.12 17.11 0.55
CA THR A 335 -3.38 15.91 1.36
C THR A 335 -2.67 14.71 0.77
N VAL A 336 -1.80 14.06 1.55
CA VAL A 336 -1.11 12.83 1.20
C VAL A 336 -1.73 11.67 1.98
N TYR A 337 -2.37 10.74 1.27
CA TYR A 337 -2.86 9.50 1.88
C TYR A 337 -1.72 8.49 1.94
N VAL A 338 -1.48 7.95 3.12
CA VAL A 338 -0.48 6.93 3.40
C VAL A 338 -1.20 5.67 3.83
N GLN A 339 -1.04 4.61 3.07
CA GLN A 339 -1.68 3.32 3.34
C GLN A 339 -1.17 2.72 4.64
N GLY A 340 -2.04 2.04 5.40
CA GLY A 340 -1.72 1.38 6.66
C GLY A 340 -1.44 -0.11 6.54
N ALA A 341 -1.63 -0.85 7.65
CA ALA A 341 -1.54 -2.31 7.72
C ALA A 341 -2.84 -2.93 7.18
N LEU A 342 -2.88 -3.17 5.88
CA LEU A 342 -4.13 -3.56 5.19
C LEU A 342 -4.23 -5.05 4.85
N GLY A 343 -3.21 -5.86 5.11
CA GLY A 343 -3.27 -7.30 4.86
C GLY A 343 -4.47 -7.95 5.56
N GLY A 344 -5.32 -8.66 4.83
CA GLY A 344 -6.58 -9.23 5.31
C GLY A 344 -7.75 -8.22 5.41
N GLN A 345 -7.51 -6.92 5.37
CA GLN A 345 -8.55 -5.89 5.40
C GLN A 345 -9.10 -5.64 3.98
N ILE A 346 -9.92 -6.57 3.53
CA ILE A 346 -10.61 -6.48 2.26
C ILE A 346 -11.77 -5.50 2.41
N GLY A 347 -11.56 -4.28 1.95
CA GLY A 347 -12.52 -3.19 2.03
C GLY A 347 -13.85 -3.59 1.40
N SER A 348 -14.48 -2.73 0.92
CA SER A 348 -15.71 -2.48 0.25
C SER A 348 -16.42 -3.58 -0.56
N ILE A 349 -15.86 -4.75 -0.84
CA ILE A 349 -16.44 -5.60 -1.91
C ILE A 349 -17.52 -6.61 -1.54
N ARG A 350 -17.77 -6.96 -0.28
CA ARG A 350 -18.70 -8.07 -0.04
C ARG A 350 -19.69 -7.92 1.11
N SER A 351 -19.34 -7.23 2.15
CA SER A 351 -20.17 -7.19 3.36
C SER A 351 -20.12 -5.85 4.11
N THR A 352 -19.31 -4.90 3.63
CA THR A 352 -19.34 -3.55 4.13
C THR A 352 -20.57 -2.81 3.58
N ALA A 353 -21.16 -1.99 4.41
CA ALA A 353 -22.37 -1.25 4.08
C ALA A 353 -22.26 0.20 4.57
N PRO A 354 -21.41 1.06 3.93
CA PRO A 354 -21.32 2.46 4.29
C PRO A 354 -22.69 3.13 4.20
N LEU A 355 -22.90 4.15 5.02
CA LEU A 355 -24.12 4.93 4.92
C LEU A 355 -24.00 5.87 3.72
N ASP A 356 -24.97 5.82 2.83
CA ASP A 356 -25.08 6.76 1.72
C ASP A 356 -25.36 8.20 2.21
N PHE A 357 -25.47 9.12 1.29
CA PHE A 357 -25.74 10.53 1.61
C PHE A 357 -27.13 10.78 2.23
N ALA A 358 -28.03 9.80 2.21
CA ALA A 358 -29.32 9.83 2.90
C ALA A 358 -29.29 9.11 4.26
N GLY A 359 -28.16 8.52 4.64
CA GLY A 359 -27.99 7.76 5.88
C GLY A 359 -28.52 6.32 5.79
N VAL A 360 -28.69 5.79 4.56
CA VAL A 360 -29.15 4.41 4.32
C VAL A 360 -27.93 3.51 4.04
N PRO A 361 -27.85 2.31 4.64
CA PRO A 361 -26.75 1.38 4.34
C PRO A 361 -26.75 0.97 2.85
N MET A 362 -25.62 1.13 2.18
CA MET A 362 -25.41 0.66 0.82
C MET A 362 -25.12 -0.84 0.83
N THR A 363 -26.06 -1.63 0.35
CA THR A 363 -25.94 -3.10 0.25
C THR A 363 -25.85 -3.59 -1.20
N ASP A 364 -26.04 -2.70 -2.15
CA ASP A 364 -25.83 -2.93 -3.58
C ASP A 364 -24.44 -2.35 -3.95
N HIS A 365 -23.56 -3.20 -4.41
CA HIS A 365 -22.18 -2.87 -4.76
C HIS A 365 -21.97 -2.81 -6.28
N SER A 366 -23.06 -2.83 -7.07
CA SER A 366 -22.99 -2.76 -8.53
C SER A 366 -22.41 -1.43 -9.04
N ASP A 367 -22.74 -0.31 -8.36
CA ASP A 367 -22.13 1.00 -8.60
C ASP A 367 -20.93 1.22 -7.68
N GLY A 368 -19.78 0.68 -8.05
CA GLY A 368 -18.54 0.80 -7.31
C GLY A 368 -18.04 2.25 -7.21
N HIS A 369 -18.28 3.09 -8.23
CA HIS A 369 -17.86 4.49 -8.22
C HIS A 369 -18.72 5.35 -7.27
N LEU A 370 -20.02 5.06 -7.13
CA LEU A 370 -20.81 5.68 -6.07
C LEU A 370 -20.31 5.25 -4.69
N TYR A 371 -19.96 3.97 -4.53
CA TYR A 371 -19.44 3.45 -3.27
C TYR A 371 -18.15 4.15 -2.86
N GLU A 372 -17.14 4.26 -3.74
CA GLU A 372 -15.87 4.94 -3.46
C GLU A 372 -16.08 6.40 -3.06
N ARG A 373 -17.01 7.10 -3.75
CA ARG A 373 -17.36 8.49 -3.45
C ARG A 373 -18.00 8.62 -2.06
N VAL A 374 -18.92 7.74 -1.72
CA VAL A 374 -19.60 7.74 -0.41
C VAL A 374 -18.60 7.46 0.70
N LEU A 375 -17.75 6.43 0.52
CA LEU A 375 -16.72 6.07 1.51
C LEU A 375 -15.73 7.22 1.73
N GLY A 376 -15.14 7.76 0.65
CA GLY A 376 -14.18 8.85 0.74
C GLY A 376 -14.77 10.13 1.34
N THR A 377 -16.06 10.45 1.02
CA THR A 377 -16.75 11.61 1.61
C THR A 377 -16.98 11.43 3.12
N ASN A 378 -17.38 10.23 3.55
CA ASN A 378 -17.59 9.92 4.96
C ASN A 378 -16.27 9.96 5.75
N LEU A 379 -15.18 9.45 5.19
CA LEU A 379 -13.83 9.52 5.77
C LEU A 379 -13.34 10.97 5.86
N ALA A 380 -13.53 11.77 4.81
CA ALA A 380 -13.17 13.20 4.81
C ALA A 380 -13.93 13.98 5.88
N ARG A 381 -15.24 13.72 6.03
CA ARG A 381 -16.04 14.32 7.09
C ARG A 381 -15.48 13.98 8.47
N LEU A 382 -15.19 12.70 8.74
CA LEU A 382 -14.62 12.26 10.01
C LEU A 382 -13.26 12.93 10.27
N ALA A 383 -12.42 13.04 9.25
CA ALA A 383 -11.11 13.69 9.32
C ALA A 383 -11.26 15.19 9.68
N LEU A 384 -12.12 15.92 8.97
CA LEU A 384 -12.35 17.36 9.20
C LEU A 384 -12.93 17.63 10.60
N GLU A 385 -13.93 16.85 11.03
CA GLU A 385 -14.53 16.96 12.36
C GLU A 385 -13.50 16.65 13.47
N THR A 386 -12.62 15.65 13.25
CA THR A 386 -11.54 15.29 14.18
C THR A 386 -10.50 16.40 14.28
N MET A 387 -10.02 16.91 13.15
CA MET A 387 -9.04 18.02 13.14
C MET A 387 -9.59 19.29 13.79
N ALA A 388 -10.87 19.58 13.65
CA ALA A 388 -11.50 20.74 14.26
C ALA A 388 -11.68 20.63 15.77
N SER A 389 -11.86 19.42 16.30
CA SER A 389 -12.22 19.21 17.71
C SER A 389 -11.08 18.75 18.62
N SER A 390 -10.05 18.09 18.07
CA SER A 390 -9.08 17.37 18.91
C SER A 390 -7.62 17.48 18.45
N SER A 391 -7.27 18.43 17.57
CA SER A 391 -5.88 18.63 17.15
C SER A 391 -5.01 19.19 18.26
N GLU A 392 -3.86 18.57 18.46
CA GLU A 392 -2.78 19.09 19.30
C GLU A 392 -1.79 19.87 18.44
N SER A 393 -1.26 20.99 18.97
CA SER A 393 -0.29 21.83 18.26
C SER A 393 1.11 21.64 18.84
N VAL A 394 2.05 21.28 17.98
CA VAL A 394 3.46 21.03 18.34
C VAL A 394 4.35 21.90 17.48
N SER A 395 5.29 22.61 18.12
CA SER A 395 6.25 23.51 17.46
C SER A 395 7.68 22.97 17.48
N GLU A 396 7.99 22.10 18.42
CA GLU A 396 9.31 21.47 18.50
C GLU A 396 9.24 20.13 17.76
N LEU A 397 9.82 20.09 16.57
CA LEU A 397 9.69 19.00 15.62
C LEU A 397 11.06 18.51 15.16
N PRO A 398 11.82 17.79 16.00
CA PRO A 398 13.06 17.17 15.56
C PRO A 398 12.78 16.21 14.40
N LEU A 399 13.63 16.29 13.37
CA LEU A 399 13.58 15.43 12.18
C LEU A 399 14.71 14.41 12.26
N SER A 400 14.38 13.15 12.09
CA SER A 400 15.35 12.08 11.95
C SER A 400 14.81 10.96 11.06
N TYR A 401 15.70 10.24 10.38
CA TYR A 401 15.36 8.99 9.71
C TYR A 401 16.49 7.97 9.81
N ARG A 402 16.14 6.70 9.64
CA ARG A 402 17.07 5.60 9.40
C ARG A 402 16.50 4.68 8.32
N THR A 403 17.36 4.19 7.44
CA THR A 403 17.01 3.16 6.45
C THR A 403 17.75 1.87 6.77
N ALA A 404 17.11 0.75 6.45
CA ALA A 404 17.73 -0.56 6.49
C ALA A 404 17.49 -1.27 5.15
N LYS A 405 18.51 -1.98 4.66
CA LYS A 405 18.42 -2.89 3.52
C LYS A 405 18.51 -4.32 4.03
N PHE A 406 17.72 -5.19 3.47
CA PHE A 406 17.67 -6.61 3.81
C PHE A 406 17.24 -7.40 2.58
N HIS A 407 17.11 -8.72 2.69
CA HIS A 407 16.76 -9.57 1.57
C HIS A 407 15.63 -10.52 1.94
N ALA A 408 14.78 -10.84 0.97
CA ALA A 408 13.73 -11.82 1.13
C ALA A 408 13.86 -12.93 0.09
N LEU A 409 13.71 -14.18 0.55
CA LEU A 409 13.67 -15.35 -0.31
C LEU A 409 12.34 -15.43 -1.04
N VAL A 410 12.37 -15.62 -2.34
CA VAL A 410 11.17 -15.87 -3.15
C VAL A 410 10.91 -17.36 -3.20
N GLN A 411 10.00 -17.86 -2.36
CA GLN A 411 9.59 -19.27 -2.30
C GLN A 411 8.38 -19.58 -3.19
N ASN A 412 7.53 -18.59 -3.44
CA ASN A 412 6.38 -18.70 -4.33
C ASN A 412 6.84 -18.97 -5.77
N VAL A 413 6.55 -20.17 -6.27
CA VAL A 413 6.98 -20.60 -7.61
C VAL A 413 6.40 -19.74 -8.74
N GLY A 414 5.22 -19.17 -8.54
CA GLY A 414 4.61 -18.21 -9.48
C GLY A 414 5.43 -16.92 -9.56
N PHE A 415 5.80 -16.35 -8.42
CA PHE A 415 6.65 -15.15 -8.38
C PHE A 415 8.08 -15.43 -8.86
N GLN A 416 8.67 -16.61 -8.50
CA GLN A 416 9.96 -17.02 -9.07
C GLN A 416 9.92 -16.97 -10.60
N ALA A 417 8.92 -17.63 -11.19
CA ALA A 417 8.76 -17.67 -12.63
C ALA A 417 8.55 -16.25 -13.21
N ALA A 418 7.66 -15.45 -12.61
CA ALA A 418 7.33 -14.11 -13.09
C ALA A 418 8.55 -13.16 -13.08
N PHE A 419 9.36 -13.19 -12.02
CA PHE A 419 10.61 -12.42 -11.95
C PHE A 419 11.66 -12.92 -12.95
N ILE A 420 11.85 -14.25 -13.07
CA ILE A 420 12.89 -14.84 -13.93
C ILE A 420 12.62 -14.58 -15.42
N ILE A 421 11.36 -14.67 -15.85
CA ILE A 421 10.99 -14.41 -17.26
C ILE A 421 10.80 -12.93 -17.58
N GLY A 422 10.85 -12.05 -16.57
CA GLY A 422 10.65 -10.61 -16.75
C GLY A 422 9.20 -10.23 -17.06
N LEU A 423 8.23 -10.97 -16.51
CA LEU A 423 6.81 -10.60 -16.61
C LEU A 423 6.50 -9.38 -15.73
N LEU A 424 7.07 -9.33 -14.54
CA LEU A 424 6.91 -8.24 -13.61
C LEU A 424 7.79 -7.03 -13.99
N ALA A 425 7.48 -5.88 -13.42
CA ALA A 425 8.32 -4.68 -13.47
C ALA A 425 9.77 -4.99 -13.02
N PRO A 426 10.76 -4.16 -13.38
CA PRO A 426 12.16 -4.42 -13.06
C PRO A 426 12.39 -4.61 -11.57
N HIS A 427 13.04 -5.71 -11.23
CA HIS A 427 13.50 -6.04 -9.89
C HIS A 427 14.81 -6.83 -9.94
N ASP A 428 15.74 -6.53 -9.05
CA ASP A 428 16.98 -7.27 -8.95
C ASP A 428 16.74 -8.64 -8.32
N LEU A 429 17.39 -9.66 -8.88
CA LEU A 429 17.46 -11.00 -8.28
C LEU A 429 18.89 -11.26 -7.83
N VAL A 430 19.08 -11.58 -6.57
CA VAL A 430 20.37 -11.86 -5.96
C VAL A 430 20.45 -13.30 -5.49
N GLY A 431 21.66 -13.82 -5.31
CA GLY A 431 21.86 -15.21 -4.86
C GLY A 431 21.38 -16.28 -5.83
N TYR A 432 21.04 -15.94 -7.07
CA TYR A 432 20.46 -16.80 -8.09
C TYR A 432 21.32 -16.85 -9.36
N ASP A 433 21.73 -18.05 -9.76
CA ASP A 433 22.40 -18.31 -11.04
C ASP A 433 21.36 -18.69 -12.10
N ARG A 434 21.14 -17.82 -13.09
CA ARG A 434 20.18 -17.99 -14.19
C ARG A 434 20.53 -19.15 -15.13
N GLU A 435 21.78 -19.61 -15.12
CA GLU A 435 22.23 -20.75 -15.95
C GLU A 435 21.91 -22.11 -15.28
N GLN A 436 21.40 -22.08 -14.05
CA GLN A 436 21.01 -23.27 -13.29
C GLN A 436 19.51 -23.28 -13.01
N PRO A 437 18.88 -24.44 -12.86
CA PRO A 437 17.49 -24.53 -12.42
C PRO A 437 17.29 -23.91 -11.03
N VAL A 438 16.11 -23.40 -10.77
CA VAL A 438 15.69 -23.07 -9.40
C VAL A 438 15.66 -24.37 -8.59
N ALA A 439 16.40 -24.43 -7.52
CA ALA A 439 16.52 -25.58 -6.63
C ALA A 439 17.03 -25.13 -5.26
N PRO A 440 16.93 -25.96 -4.21
CA PRO A 440 17.56 -25.66 -2.92
C PRO A 440 19.04 -25.29 -3.10
N GLY A 441 19.40 -24.07 -2.68
CA GLY A 441 20.72 -23.48 -2.89
C GLY A 441 20.88 -22.64 -4.16
N ASN A 442 19.85 -22.52 -4.99
CA ASN A 442 19.79 -21.62 -6.14
C ASN A 442 18.42 -20.97 -6.27
N GLU A 443 17.77 -20.63 -5.16
CA GLU A 443 16.53 -19.87 -5.15
C GLU A 443 16.83 -18.37 -5.31
N PRO A 444 15.94 -17.61 -6.01
CA PRO A 444 16.10 -16.17 -6.12
C PRO A 444 15.77 -15.46 -4.80
N TRP A 445 16.61 -14.52 -4.41
CA TRP A 445 16.35 -13.55 -3.37
C TRP A 445 16.13 -12.18 -3.99
N ILE A 446 15.36 -11.33 -3.32
CA ILE A 446 15.15 -9.94 -3.70
C ILE A 446 15.67 -9.01 -2.61
N PRO A 447 16.38 -7.92 -2.98
CA PRO A 447 16.75 -6.88 -2.04
C PRO A 447 15.52 -6.04 -1.68
N LEU A 448 15.32 -5.80 -0.39
CA LEU A 448 14.26 -4.97 0.17
C LEU A 448 14.85 -3.79 0.94
N ARG A 449 14.02 -2.79 1.16
CA ARG A 449 14.37 -1.62 1.96
C ARG A 449 13.20 -1.25 2.87
N ALA A 450 13.53 -0.74 4.07
CA ALA A 450 12.58 -0.08 4.95
C ALA A 450 13.16 1.21 5.50
N THR A 451 12.28 2.09 5.96
CA THR A 451 12.64 3.39 6.52
C THR A 451 11.83 3.65 7.78
N TYR A 452 12.52 4.11 8.83
CA TYR A 452 11.92 4.78 9.96
C TYR A 452 12.17 6.29 9.81
N LEU A 453 11.13 7.10 9.92
CA LEU A 453 11.21 8.57 9.88
C LEU A 453 10.42 9.13 11.04
N GLN A 454 11.01 10.09 11.77
CA GLN A 454 10.37 10.77 12.89
C GLN A 454 10.36 12.28 12.68
N VAL A 455 9.22 12.90 12.92
CA VAL A 455 8.99 14.35 12.89
C VAL A 455 8.30 14.75 14.20
N GLY A 456 9.09 15.05 15.22
CA GLY A 456 8.57 15.27 16.58
C GLY A 456 7.79 14.06 17.11
N PRO A 457 6.49 14.21 17.48
CA PRO A 457 5.68 13.10 18.00
C PRO A 457 5.11 12.18 16.90
N PHE A 458 5.20 12.57 15.64
CA PHE A 458 4.77 11.80 14.48
C PHE A 458 5.91 10.92 13.97
N ALA A 459 5.68 9.62 13.83
CA ALA A 459 6.69 8.70 13.33
C ALA A 459 6.09 7.72 12.30
N VAL A 460 6.88 7.43 11.28
CA VAL A 460 6.51 6.56 10.15
C VAL A 460 7.49 5.40 10.08
N ILE A 461 6.98 4.17 9.92
CA ILE A 461 7.78 3.02 9.51
C ILE A 461 7.20 2.42 8.24
N THR A 462 8.04 2.13 7.25
CA THR A 462 7.58 1.57 5.98
C THR A 462 7.54 0.05 6.02
N SER A 463 6.58 -0.54 5.28
CA SER A 463 6.49 -1.96 4.99
C SER A 463 6.51 -2.18 3.47
N PRO A 464 7.33 -3.12 2.94
CA PRO A 464 7.45 -3.36 1.51
C PRO A 464 6.30 -4.20 0.92
N GLY A 465 5.16 -4.28 1.59
CA GLY A 465 4.00 -5.05 1.16
C GLY A 465 2.78 -4.82 2.03
N GLU A 466 1.82 -5.71 1.87
CA GLU A 466 0.54 -5.72 2.57
C GLU A 466 0.69 -6.41 3.93
N LEU A 467 1.13 -5.64 4.93
CA LEU A 467 1.35 -6.15 6.28
C LEU A 467 0.02 -6.48 6.95
N HIS A 468 -0.11 -7.67 7.53
CA HIS A 468 -1.27 -8.03 8.34
C HIS A 468 -1.31 -7.21 9.65
N PRO A 469 -2.50 -6.73 10.06
CA PRO A 469 -2.65 -5.86 11.24
C PRO A 469 -2.08 -6.44 12.53
N GLU A 470 -2.15 -7.76 12.73
CA GLU A 470 -1.61 -8.42 13.92
C GLU A 470 -0.08 -8.32 14.04
N LEU A 471 0.65 -8.16 12.95
CA LEU A 471 2.09 -7.89 12.99
C LEU A 471 2.40 -6.43 13.37
N TRP A 472 1.42 -5.54 13.17
CA TRP A 472 1.52 -4.12 13.54
C TRP A 472 1.12 -3.88 15.01
N VAL A 473 -0.08 -4.35 15.43
CA VAL A 473 -0.69 -4.03 16.74
C VAL A 473 -0.72 -5.21 17.71
N GLY A 474 -0.44 -6.43 17.28
CA GLY A 474 -0.70 -7.64 18.06
C GLY A 474 -2.19 -7.93 18.13
N GLY A 475 -2.78 -7.77 19.31
CA GLY A 475 -4.24 -7.89 19.49
C GLY A 475 -4.75 -9.30 19.74
N PHE A 476 -3.87 -10.28 19.91
CA PHE A 476 -4.21 -11.69 20.14
C PHE A 476 -4.95 -11.94 21.46
N ASP A 477 -5.06 -10.95 22.33
CA ASP A 477 -5.87 -10.94 23.55
C ASP A 477 -7.32 -10.46 23.30
N GLY A 478 -7.67 -10.14 22.05
CA GLY A 478 -8.96 -9.61 21.63
C GLY A 478 -9.13 -8.11 21.79
N SER A 479 -8.10 -7.38 22.22
CA SER A 479 -8.15 -5.91 22.41
C SER A 479 -8.38 -5.15 21.09
N TRP A 480 -8.01 -5.74 19.94
CA TRP A 480 -8.16 -5.15 18.61
C TRP A 480 -9.20 -5.85 17.74
N SER A 481 -10.13 -6.61 18.34
CA SER A 481 -11.21 -7.29 17.59
C SER A 481 -12.49 -6.46 17.46
N TRP A 482 -12.60 -5.34 18.16
CA TRP A 482 -13.68 -4.34 18.03
C TRP A 482 -15.09 -4.93 17.95
N GLY A 483 -15.41 -5.90 18.83
CA GLY A 483 -16.70 -6.56 18.88
C GLY A 483 -16.92 -7.70 17.87
N TRP A 484 -15.92 -8.04 17.06
CA TRP A 484 -15.92 -9.26 16.27
C TRP A 484 -15.49 -10.46 17.12
N PRO A 485 -16.06 -11.66 16.88
CA PRO A 485 -15.44 -12.89 17.34
C PRO A 485 -14.06 -13.03 16.69
N MET A 486 -13.01 -13.08 17.49
CA MET A 486 -11.64 -13.10 17.01
C MET A 486 -11.35 -14.33 16.14
N LEU A 487 -11.93 -15.48 16.49
CA LEU A 487 -11.76 -16.75 15.76
C LEU A 487 -13.10 -17.39 15.44
N ASN A 488 -13.19 -17.94 14.24
CA ASN A 488 -14.19 -18.92 13.87
C ASN A 488 -13.56 -20.32 13.82
N THR A 489 -13.55 -21.01 14.94
CA THR A 489 -12.94 -22.35 15.07
C THR A 489 -13.63 -23.44 14.23
N SER A 490 -14.71 -23.13 13.51
CA SER A 490 -15.34 -24.04 12.55
C SER A 490 -14.76 -23.94 11.13
N LEU A 491 -13.93 -22.93 10.86
CA LEU A 491 -13.19 -22.85 9.60
C LEU A 491 -12.12 -23.94 9.55
N ALA A 492 -11.89 -24.46 8.35
CA ALA A 492 -10.72 -25.30 8.11
C ALA A 492 -9.45 -24.46 8.34
N ASN A 493 -8.42 -25.08 8.87
CA ASN A 493 -7.12 -24.44 9.14
C ASN A 493 -7.20 -23.20 10.06
N ALA A 494 -8.20 -23.11 10.94
CA ALA A 494 -8.27 -22.01 11.89
C ALA A 494 -6.96 -21.88 12.69
N PRO A 495 -6.40 -20.65 12.83
CA PRO A 495 -5.07 -20.47 13.42
C PRO A 495 -5.05 -20.84 14.92
N ASN A 496 -3.91 -21.39 15.35
CA ASN A 496 -3.64 -21.62 16.78
C ASN A 496 -2.96 -20.39 17.39
N LEU A 497 -3.69 -19.59 18.15
CA LEU A 497 -3.14 -18.37 18.77
C LEU A 497 -2.01 -18.62 19.79
N ALA A 498 -1.80 -19.87 20.23
CA ALA A 498 -0.66 -20.19 21.08
C ALA A 498 0.70 -20.11 20.33
N ASP A 499 0.65 -20.17 18.99
CA ASP A 499 1.82 -20.07 18.12
C ASP A 499 2.02 -18.65 17.57
N ALA A 500 1.10 -17.72 17.92
CA ALA A 500 1.18 -16.33 17.50
C ALA A 500 2.42 -15.60 18.07
N PRO A 501 2.96 -14.60 17.35
CA PRO A 501 4.14 -13.86 17.82
C PRO A 501 3.84 -13.14 19.15
N ALA A 502 4.88 -13.06 19.99
CA ALA A 502 4.79 -12.38 21.29
C ALA A 502 5.15 -10.89 21.15
N ALA A 503 4.58 -10.08 22.05
CA ALA A 503 4.98 -8.68 22.19
C ALA A 503 6.50 -8.55 22.53
N PRO A 504 7.16 -7.40 22.20
CA PRO A 504 6.56 -6.18 21.66
C PRO A 504 6.29 -6.27 20.16
N TYR A 505 5.16 -5.70 19.73
CA TYR A 505 4.80 -5.57 18.32
C TYR A 505 5.42 -4.31 17.71
N LEU A 506 5.35 -4.18 16.40
CA LEU A 506 5.99 -3.10 15.66
C LEU A 506 5.57 -1.71 16.19
N ARG A 507 4.26 -1.50 16.40
CA ARG A 507 3.72 -0.27 16.97
C ARG A 507 4.21 -0.01 18.40
N ASP A 508 4.34 -1.03 19.23
CA ASP A 508 4.83 -0.91 20.60
C ASP A 508 6.28 -0.43 20.66
N LEU A 509 7.11 -0.97 19.75
CA LEU A 509 8.51 -0.57 19.62
C LEU A 509 8.64 0.90 19.22
N MET A 510 7.79 1.36 18.29
CA MET A 510 7.76 2.77 17.91
C MET A 510 7.31 3.67 19.07
N LEU A 511 6.25 3.29 19.79
CA LEU A 511 5.76 4.03 20.96
C LEU A 511 6.77 4.07 22.12
N ALA A 512 7.70 3.13 22.16
CA ALA A 512 8.80 3.14 23.14
C ALA A 512 9.93 4.12 22.76
N ASN A 513 9.89 4.73 21.56
CA ASN A 513 10.85 5.77 21.16
C ASN A 513 10.53 7.09 21.87
N PRO A 514 11.56 7.81 22.36
CA PRO A 514 11.36 9.09 22.99
C PRO A 514 10.61 10.08 22.10
N GLY A 515 9.52 10.65 22.64
CA GLY A 515 8.73 11.68 21.97
C GLY A 515 7.75 11.17 20.92
N VAL A 516 7.70 9.87 20.60
CA VAL A 516 6.71 9.31 19.66
C VAL A 516 5.38 9.06 20.36
N GLU A 517 4.30 9.65 19.81
CA GLU A 517 2.92 9.51 20.29
C GLU A 517 1.95 9.07 19.19
N TYR A 518 2.33 9.33 17.94
CA TYR A 518 1.54 9.07 16.74
C TYR A 518 2.34 8.26 15.72
N PRO A 519 2.61 6.97 16.04
CA PRO A 519 3.25 6.08 15.08
C PRO A 519 2.26 5.66 14.00
N ILE A 520 2.73 5.61 12.75
CA ILE A 520 1.99 5.05 11.62
C ILE A 520 2.83 4.01 10.87
N LEU A 521 2.14 3.01 10.30
CA LEU A 521 2.71 2.16 9.27
C LEU A 521 2.46 2.79 7.91
N ALA A 522 3.50 2.89 7.09
CA ALA A 522 3.42 3.22 5.68
C ALA A 522 3.52 1.91 4.88
N GLY A 523 2.37 1.29 4.61
CA GLY A 523 2.26 0.06 3.82
C GLY A 523 2.52 0.30 2.34
N LEU A 524 2.88 -0.76 1.60
CA LEU A 524 3.22 -0.74 0.18
C LEU A 524 4.24 0.37 -0.16
N ALA A 525 5.23 0.51 0.71
CA ALA A 525 6.25 1.54 0.57
C ALA A 525 7.64 0.93 0.50
N GLN A 526 8.47 1.44 -0.42
CA GLN A 526 9.83 1.04 -0.72
C GLN A 526 9.97 -0.22 -1.56
N ASP A 527 8.91 -1.01 -1.72
CA ASP A 527 8.72 -2.15 -2.62
C ASP A 527 7.26 -2.65 -2.56
N TYR A 528 6.93 -3.66 -3.40
CA TYR A 528 5.67 -4.38 -3.33
C TYR A 528 5.90 -5.89 -3.47
N VAL A 529 5.89 -6.59 -2.34
CA VAL A 529 6.14 -8.05 -2.28
C VAL A 529 4.85 -8.87 -2.07
N GLY A 530 3.68 -8.25 -2.23
CA GLY A 530 2.38 -8.85 -1.91
C GLY A 530 2.16 -8.91 -0.39
N TYR A 531 1.42 -9.94 0.05
CA TYR A 531 1.05 -10.09 1.45
C TYR A 531 2.21 -10.52 2.34
N ILE A 532 2.37 -9.82 3.47
CA ILE A 532 3.27 -10.23 4.55
C ILE A 532 2.44 -10.94 5.61
N VAL A 533 2.21 -12.24 5.36
CA VAL A 533 1.36 -13.11 6.17
C VAL A 533 2.14 -13.61 7.39
N PRO A 534 1.56 -13.59 8.61
CA PRO A 534 2.19 -14.16 9.79
C PRO A 534 2.47 -15.66 9.66
N ALA A 535 3.66 -16.08 10.03
CA ALA A 535 4.13 -17.47 9.83
C ALA A 535 3.26 -18.50 10.58
N TYR A 536 2.72 -18.16 11.76
CA TYR A 536 1.87 -19.05 12.54
C TYR A 536 0.53 -19.38 11.87
N ASN A 537 0.10 -18.53 10.90
CA ASN A 537 -1.15 -18.60 10.17
C ASN A 537 -0.93 -18.76 8.66
N TYR A 538 0.26 -19.18 8.24
CA TYR A 538 0.60 -19.37 6.83
C TYR A 538 0.22 -20.78 6.38
N VAL A 539 -0.76 -20.93 5.49
CA VAL A 539 -1.29 -22.22 5.06
C VAL A 539 -1.32 -22.31 3.52
N LEU A 540 -0.62 -23.29 2.98
CA LEU A 540 -0.61 -23.56 1.54
C LEU A 540 -1.60 -24.66 1.18
N HIS A 541 -2.20 -24.57 -0.01
CA HIS A 541 -3.03 -25.64 -0.55
C HIS A 541 -2.20 -26.93 -0.72
N PRO A 542 -2.66 -28.09 -0.19
CA PRO A 542 -1.80 -29.28 -0.06
C PRO A 542 -1.39 -29.94 -1.39
N SER A 543 -2.13 -29.72 -2.48
CA SER A 543 -1.82 -30.28 -3.81
C SER A 543 -1.48 -29.24 -4.87
N SER A 544 -1.75 -27.98 -4.61
CA SER A 544 -1.53 -26.87 -5.55
C SER A 544 -1.02 -25.63 -4.81
N PRO A 545 0.13 -25.72 -4.09
CA PRO A 545 0.66 -24.61 -3.29
C PRO A 545 0.90 -23.39 -4.19
N TYR A 546 0.57 -22.19 -3.69
CA TYR A 546 0.67 -20.89 -4.37
C TYR A 546 -0.25 -20.70 -5.60
N ILE A 547 -0.99 -21.73 -6.03
CA ILE A 547 -1.89 -21.69 -7.18
C ILE A 547 -3.34 -21.61 -6.74
N ASP A 548 -3.74 -22.53 -5.87
CA ASP A 548 -5.08 -22.58 -5.31
C ASP A 548 -5.05 -22.11 -3.84
N GLU A 549 -6.11 -21.45 -3.44
CA GLU A 549 -6.33 -21.05 -2.05
C GLU A 549 -6.54 -22.29 -1.18
N ALA A 550 -5.89 -22.35 -0.02
CA ALA A 550 -6.17 -23.36 0.99
C ALA A 550 -7.56 -23.12 1.63
N GLU A 551 -8.22 -24.18 2.10
CA GLU A 551 -9.52 -24.06 2.79
C GLU A 551 -9.38 -23.17 4.04
N GLY A 552 -10.34 -22.27 4.27
CA GLY A 552 -10.41 -21.44 5.48
C GLY A 552 -10.00 -19.98 5.33
N GLU A 553 -10.12 -19.41 4.13
CA GLU A 553 -9.80 -18.01 3.80
C GLU A 553 -8.27 -17.76 3.89
N HIS A 554 -7.53 -18.35 2.96
CA HIS A 554 -6.06 -18.32 2.87
C HIS A 554 -5.56 -17.90 1.47
N TYR A 555 -6.27 -16.99 0.79
CA TYR A 555 -5.88 -16.58 -0.57
C TYR A 555 -4.60 -15.74 -0.59
N GLU A 556 -4.28 -15.05 0.50
CA GLU A 556 -3.15 -14.14 0.62
C GLU A 556 -1.81 -14.87 0.42
N GLU A 557 -1.75 -16.17 0.78
CA GLU A 557 -0.57 -16.99 0.57
C GLU A 557 -0.24 -17.18 -0.92
N THR A 558 -1.26 -17.10 -1.79
CA THR A 558 -1.04 -17.19 -3.25
C THR A 558 -0.38 -15.93 -3.81
N TYR A 559 -0.50 -14.79 -3.10
CA TYR A 559 0.09 -13.50 -3.45
C TYR A 559 1.18 -13.05 -2.46
N SER A 560 1.85 -13.99 -1.82
CA SER A 560 2.96 -13.76 -0.88
C SER A 560 4.24 -14.39 -1.41
N LEU A 561 5.41 -13.90 -0.95
CA LEU A 561 6.72 -14.47 -1.30
C LEU A 561 6.91 -15.92 -0.80
N GLY A 562 6.19 -16.31 0.25
CA GLY A 562 6.27 -17.66 0.82
C GLY A 562 6.31 -17.67 2.35
N PRO A 563 6.37 -18.86 2.98
CA PRO A 563 6.26 -19.03 4.44
C PRO A 563 7.29 -18.26 5.28
N LEU A 564 8.41 -17.85 4.69
CA LEU A 564 9.46 -17.07 5.36
C LEU A 564 9.27 -15.56 5.21
N VAL A 565 8.15 -15.09 4.63
CA VAL A 565 7.93 -13.66 4.38
C VAL A 565 7.93 -12.84 5.67
N GLU A 566 7.33 -13.32 6.77
CA GLU A 566 7.39 -12.65 8.06
C GLU A 566 8.84 -12.49 8.54
N GLN A 567 9.61 -13.57 8.52
CA GLN A 567 11.01 -13.53 8.96
C GLN A 567 11.85 -12.56 8.13
N HIS A 568 11.65 -12.53 6.81
CA HIS A 568 12.50 -11.76 5.90
C HIS A 568 12.02 -10.31 5.69
N ALA A 569 10.72 -10.05 5.74
CA ALA A 569 10.17 -8.73 5.43
C ALA A 569 9.62 -7.98 6.65
N HIS A 570 9.31 -8.67 7.76
CA HIS A 570 8.80 -8.04 8.98
C HIS A 570 9.84 -7.97 10.12
N HIS A 571 10.61 -9.06 10.38
CA HIS A 571 11.59 -9.02 11.48
C HIS A 571 12.61 -7.87 11.36
N PRO A 572 13.15 -7.52 10.16
CA PRO A 572 14.02 -6.34 10.03
C PRO A 572 13.33 -5.02 10.41
N LEU A 573 11.99 -4.94 10.28
CA LEU A 573 11.24 -3.75 10.71
C LEU A 573 11.22 -3.60 12.23
N LEU A 574 11.21 -4.70 12.98
CA LEU A 574 11.28 -4.67 14.45
C LEU A 574 12.58 -4.03 14.93
N ASP A 575 13.71 -4.40 14.32
CA ASP A 575 15.03 -3.82 14.62
C ASP A 575 15.07 -2.33 14.26
N LEU A 576 14.49 -1.98 13.11
CA LEU A 576 14.42 -0.59 12.65
C LEU A 576 13.53 0.25 13.58
N ALA A 577 12.37 -0.26 14.01
CA ALA A 577 11.46 0.41 14.95
C ALA A 577 12.06 0.58 16.34
N ALA A 578 13.00 -0.28 16.71
CA ALA A 578 13.73 -0.17 17.98
C ALA A 578 14.87 0.86 17.96
N TRP A 579 15.18 1.45 16.79
CA TRP A 579 16.21 2.48 16.67
C TRP A 579 15.84 3.74 17.46
N ARG A 580 16.86 4.36 18.07
CA ARG A 580 16.73 5.59 18.85
C ARG A 580 17.62 6.65 18.20
N PRO A 581 17.04 7.75 17.65
CA PRO A 581 17.77 8.85 17.02
C PRO A 581 18.72 9.56 17.98
#